data_d1236a90938bd000b3de0c15a55a4812
#
_entry.id   d1236a90938bd000b3de0c15a55a4812
#
_cell.length_a   1.000
_cell.length_b   1.000
_cell.length_c   1.000
_cell.angle_alpha   90.00
_cell.angle_beta   90.00
_cell.angle_gamma   90.00
#
_symmetry.space_group_name_H-M   'P 1'
#
loop_
_entity.id
_entity.type
_entity.pdbx_description
1 polymer ?
#
loop_
_entity_poly.entity_id
_entity_poly.type
_entity_poly.pdbx_seq_one_letter_code
_entity_poly.pdbx_strand_id
1 'polypeptide(L)'
;MADDYLKARRLFESEDRSGFAFREVFTPNREGPLRSRPRPSGKGGPSVIQTPVVSSVWSASDAAANGMALTNGGLTVTPSGFVGNQTIRGSTSHSSGRYYVEFLTTVAAVNGNMMFGMADATFNAANQYPGSNGISFGFQLAGATYQTAGFTAHFTPTATPNANDVFAFAVDFGAGAVWMALNNVWYGEGNPTVGIGVNPTMTMSAAPALGAALFPALGFYGSSQGVWTLQPTAASQKYAPPTGFSRWG
;
A
#
# COMPACT_ATOMS: atom_id res chain seq x y z
N MET A 1 -10.39 40.76 -7.78
CA MET A 1 -10.03 39.40 -7.29
C MET A 1 -8.53 39.20 -7.03
N ALA A 2 -7.67 40.15 -7.17
CA ALA A 2 -6.23 40.06 -6.86
C ALA A 2 -5.84 40.68 -5.50
N ASP A 3 -6.73 41.45 -4.89
CA ASP A 3 -6.42 42.23 -3.67
C ASP A 3 -6.67 41.44 -2.34
N ASP A 4 -7.45 40.38 -2.38
CA ASP A 4 -7.74 39.60 -1.17
C ASP A 4 -6.67 38.55 -0.84
N TYR A 5 -5.84 38.23 -1.82
CA TYR A 5 -4.75 37.26 -1.59
C TYR A 5 -3.55 37.86 -0.84
N LEU A 6 -3.38 39.18 -0.94
CA LEU A 6 -2.28 39.90 -0.26
C LEU A 6 -2.58 40.26 1.18
N LYS A 7 -3.86 40.25 1.59
CA LYS A 7 -4.26 40.53 2.97
C LYS A 7 -4.13 39.30 3.87
N ALA A 8 -4.28 38.09 3.32
CA ALA A 8 -4.11 36.83 4.08
C ALA A 8 -2.65 36.53 4.45
N ARG A 9 -1.67 37.07 3.69
CA ARG A 9 -0.24 36.79 3.93
C ARG A 9 0.38 37.66 5.03
N ARG A 10 -0.27 38.75 5.45
CA ARG A 10 0.23 39.65 6.50
C ARG A 10 -0.22 39.30 7.92
N LEU A 11 -1.11 38.35 8.08
CA LEU A 11 -1.61 37.91 9.40
C LEU A 11 -0.85 36.72 10.00
N PHE A 12 0.10 36.12 9.26
CA PHE A 12 0.88 34.97 9.75
C PHE A 12 2.33 35.29 10.15
N GLU A 13 2.76 36.54 10.08
CA GLU A 13 4.16 36.92 10.40
C GLU A 13 4.35 37.72 11.71
N SER A 14 3.36 37.73 12.60
CA SER A 14 3.49 38.42 13.87
C SER A 14 2.94 37.64 15.04
N GLU A 15 3.63 36.55 15.41
CA GLU A 15 3.58 35.98 16.79
C GLU A 15 4.56 34.81 16.87
N ASP A 16 5.82 35.06 17.18
CA ASP A 16 6.63 34.24 18.07
C ASP A 16 7.91 34.97 18.47
N ARG A 17 7.79 35.75 19.52
CA ARG A 17 8.92 36.20 20.34
C ARG A 17 8.56 36.05 21.80
N SER A 18 8.56 34.81 22.31
CA SER A 18 8.68 34.55 23.75
C SER A 18 9.91 33.70 23.98
N GLY A 19 11.02 34.37 24.29
CA GLY A 19 12.25 33.71 24.68
C GLY A 19 12.11 33.01 26.01
N PHE A 20 12.26 31.70 26.02
CA PHE A 20 12.56 30.94 27.22
C PHE A 20 14.07 30.75 27.32
N ALA A 21 14.70 31.56 28.21
CA ALA A 21 16.07 31.34 28.64
C ALA A 21 16.08 30.21 29.67
N PHE A 22 16.60 29.06 29.32
CA PHE A 22 16.95 28.02 30.28
C PHE A 22 18.26 28.44 30.96
N ARG A 23 18.15 28.76 32.25
CA ARG A 23 19.31 28.94 33.15
C ARG A 23 19.69 27.57 33.67
N GLU A 24 20.78 27.00 33.19
CA GLU A 24 21.39 25.84 33.84
C GLU A 24 22.03 26.30 35.16
N VAL A 25 21.51 25.77 36.25
CA VAL A 25 22.10 25.91 37.58
C VAL A 25 23.05 24.75 37.77
N PHE A 26 24.36 25.04 37.62
CA PHE A 26 25.43 24.11 37.97
C PHE A 26 25.56 24.03 39.49
N THR A 27 25.25 22.89 40.09
CA THR A 27 25.60 22.56 41.46
C THR A 27 26.88 21.71 41.44
N PRO A 28 27.96 22.10 42.20
CA PRO A 28 29.18 21.32 42.21
C PRO A 28 28.98 20.02 43.00
N ASN A 29 29.36 18.91 42.35
CA ASN A 29 29.42 17.58 42.96
C ASN A 29 30.32 17.52 44.16
N ARG A 30 29.78 17.13 45.31
CA ARG A 30 30.54 16.59 46.43
C ARG A 30 30.86 15.13 46.15
N GLU A 31 32.11 14.81 45.87
CA GLU A 31 32.61 13.45 45.80
C GLU A 31 32.56 12.79 47.20
N GLY A 32 31.60 11.85 47.34
CA GLY A 32 31.59 10.89 48.43
C GLY A 32 32.13 9.55 47.96
N PRO A 33 32.77 8.73 48.83
CA PRO A 33 33.41 7.50 48.41
C PRO A 33 32.38 6.51 47.82
N LEU A 34 32.66 6.01 46.63
CA LEU A 34 31.89 5.03 45.91
C LEU A 34 31.84 3.69 46.68
N ARG A 35 30.76 3.46 47.41
CA ARG A 35 30.42 2.11 47.88
C ARG A 35 29.83 1.35 46.70
N SER A 36 30.54 0.31 46.26
CA SER A 36 30.06 -0.65 45.28
C SER A 36 28.74 -1.28 45.77
N ARG A 37 27.63 -0.85 45.20
CA ARG A 37 26.36 -1.56 45.39
C ARG A 37 26.39 -2.86 44.57
N PRO A 38 26.03 -4.00 45.15
CA PRO A 38 25.84 -5.22 44.36
C PRO A 38 24.76 -4.94 43.30
N ARG A 39 25.08 -5.21 42.05
CA ARG A 39 24.15 -5.12 40.92
C ARG A 39 23.04 -6.15 41.17
N PRO A 40 21.76 -5.76 41.24
CA PRO A 40 20.69 -6.76 41.31
C PRO A 40 20.78 -7.61 40.05
N SER A 41 20.95 -8.94 40.23
CA SER A 41 20.81 -9.90 39.16
C SER A 41 19.38 -9.77 38.63
N GLY A 42 19.22 -9.05 37.51
CA GLY A 42 17.94 -8.90 36.84
C GLY A 42 17.45 -10.29 36.46
N LYS A 43 16.42 -10.76 37.15
CA LYS A 43 15.61 -11.88 36.64
C LYS A 43 15.18 -11.46 35.25
N GLY A 44 15.65 -12.18 34.21
CA GLY A 44 15.22 -11.98 32.84
C GLY A 44 13.70 -11.98 32.81
N GLY A 45 13.11 -10.83 32.49
CA GLY A 45 11.68 -10.77 32.20
C GLY A 45 11.36 -11.77 31.11
N PRO A 46 10.12 -12.23 31.02
CA PRO A 46 9.72 -13.16 29.98
C PRO A 46 10.12 -12.58 28.63
N SER A 47 10.98 -13.29 27.89
CA SER A 47 11.30 -12.97 26.51
C SER A 47 9.99 -13.02 25.75
N VAL A 48 9.49 -11.87 25.33
CA VAL A 48 8.34 -11.82 24.43
C VAL A 48 8.84 -12.40 23.13
N ILE A 49 8.48 -13.66 22.86
CA ILE A 49 8.69 -14.25 21.55
C ILE A 49 7.82 -13.44 20.59
N GLN A 50 8.41 -12.48 19.93
CA GLN A 50 7.73 -11.81 18.81
C GLN A 50 7.60 -12.89 17.72
N THR A 51 6.37 -13.33 17.52
CA THR A 51 6.04 -14.13 16.33
C THR A 51 6.50 -13.32 15.12
N PRO A 52 7.34 -13.86 14.22
CA PRO A 52 7.75 -13.13 13.04
C PRO A 52 6.50 -12.68 12.28
N VAL A 53 6.33 -11.40 12.08
CA VAL A 53 5.30 -10.87 11.19
C VAL A 53 5.67 -11.35 9.80
N VAL A 54 4.93 -12.32 9.28
CA VAL A 54 5.12 -12.79 7.91
C VAL A 54 4.65 -11.66 7.01
N SER A 55 5.59 -10.91 6.49
CA SER A 55 5.31 -9.85 5.54
C SER A 55 4.76 -10.46 4.24
N SER A 56 3.73 -9.86 3.67
CA SER A 56 3.22 -10.25 2.35
C SER A 56 4.32 -10.13 1.30
N VAL A 57 4.51 -11.18 0.50
CA VAL A 57 5.40 -11.20 -0.65
C VAL A 57 4.63 -11.65 -1.88
N TRP A 58 5.20 -11.58 -3.08
CA TRP A 58 4.59 -12.16 -4.26
C TRP A 58 4.53 -13.69 -4.16
N SER A 59 3.47 -14.27 -4.68
CA SER A 59 3.24 -15.72 -4.73
C SER A 59 4.29 -16.42 -5.60
N ALA A 60 5.11 -17.26 -4.98
CA ALA A 60 6.10 -18.06 -5.70
C ALA A 60 5.47 -19.06 -6.67
N SER A 61 4.28 -19.59 -6.35
CA SER A 61 3.55 -20.49 -7.24
C SER A 61 3.03 -19.79 -8.49
N ASP A 62 2.47 -18.58 -8.35
CA ASP A 62 2.01 -17.79 -9.49
C ASP A 62 3.20 -17.35 -10.37
N ALA A 63 4.31 -16.96 -9.74
CA ALA A 63 5.53 -16.60 -10.46
C ALA A 63 6.08 -17.78 -11.26
N ALA A 64 6.17 -18.99 -10.66
CA ALA A 64 6.63 -20.19 -11.34
C ALA A 64 5.72 -20.60 -12.50
N ALA A 65 4.39 -20.54 -12.30
CA ALA A 65 3.41 -20.88 -13.34
C ALA A 65 3.50 -19.96 -14.57
N ASN A 66 3.95 -18.70 -14.37
CA ASN A 66 4.05 -17.68 -15.41
C ASN A 66 5.49 -17.39 -15.85
N GLY A 67 6.49 -18.11 -15.34
CA GLY A 67 7.90 -17.91 -15.66
C GLY A 67 8.45 -16.53 -15.22
N MET A 68 7.83 -15.89 -14.23
CA MET A 68 8.26 -14.60 -13.70
C MET A 68 9.45 -14.77 -12.74
N ALA A 69 10.37 -13.81 -12.76
CA ALA A 69 11.47 -13.77 -11.79
C ALA A 69 11.08 -13.00 -10.53
N LEU A 70 11.35 -13.58 -9.36
CA LEU A 70 11.21 -12.92 -8.06
C LEU A 70 12.59 -12.57 -7.49
N THR A 71 12.73 -11.36 -7.01
CA THR A 71 13.94 -10.84 -6.34
C THR A 71 13.57 -10.10 -5.06
N ASN A 72 14.55 -9.55 -4.35
CA ASN A 72 14.32 -8.79 -3.12
C ASN A 72 13.47 -9.55 -2.08
N GLY A 73 13.82 -10.82 -1.83
CA GLY A 73 13.06 -11.66 -0.88
C GLY A 73 11.62 -11.95 -1.29
N GLY A 74 11.31 -11.94 -2.59
CA GLY A 74 9.97 -12.15 -3.13
C GLY A 74 9.11 -10.89 -3.23
N LEU A 75 9.66 -9.72 -2.92
CA LEU A 75 8.93 -8.45 -2.99
C LEU A 75 8.92 -7.86 -4.40
N THR A 76 9.93 -8.14 -5.23
CA THR A 76 10.05 -7.57 -6.57
C THR A 76 9.80 -8.64 -7.62
N VAL A 77 8.89 -8.34 -8.56
CA VAL A 77 8.57 -9.20 -9.70
C VAL A 77 9.05 -8.57 -11.01
N THR A 78 9.70 -9.40 -11.84
CA THR A 78 10.05 -9.09 -13.21
C THR A 78 9.30 -10.07 -14.11
N PRO A 79 8.40 -9.60 -14.98
CA PRO A 79 7.70 -10.46 -15.93
C PRO A 79 8.67 -11.01 -16.99
N SER A 80 8.35 -12.17 -17.53
CA SER A 80 9.24 -12.94 -18.42
C SER A 80 9.11 -12.61 -19.91
N GLY A 81 8.61 -11.45 -20.30
CA GLY A 81 8.48 -11.09 -21.73
C GLY A 81 7.56 -12.00 -22.54
N PHE A 82 6.54 -12.53 -21.95
CA PHE A 82 5.63 -13.54 -22.47
C PHE A 82 4.55 -12.92 -23.39
N VAL A 83 4.04 -13.70 -24.34
CA VAL A 83 2.88 -13.32 -25.16
C VAL A 83 1.63 -13.89 -24.50
N GLY A 84 0.81 -13.03 -23.90
CA GLY A 84 -0.44 -13.42 -23.23
C GLY A 84 -0.69 -12.67 -21.92
N ASN A 85 -1.74 -13.07 -21.23
CA ASN A 85 -2.06 -12.55 -19.89
C ASN A 85 -1.33 -13.37 -18.82
N GLN A 86 -0.73 -12.69 -17.89
CA GLN A 86 -0.08 -13.28 -16.72
C GLN A 86 -0.50 -12.48 -15.49
N THR A 87 -0.73 -13.16 -14.37
CA THR A 87 -1.04 -12.49 -13.11
C THR A 87 -0.17 -13.06 -12.00
N ILE A 88 0.19 -12.21 -11.07
CA ILE A 88 0.81 -12.61 -9.81
C ILE A 88 0.01 -12.02 -8.65
N ARG A 89 -0.23 -12.84 -7.62
CA ARG A 89 -0.87 -12.41 -6.39
C ARG A 89 0.14 -12.22 -5.28
N GLY A 90 -0.20 -11.39 -4.30
CA GLY A 90 0.47 -11.40 -3.00
C GLY A 90 0.23 -12.72 -2.26
N SER A 91 1.04 -13.02 -1.26
CA SER A 91 0.93 -14.25 -0.45
C SER A 91 -0.09 -14.12 0.70
N THR A 92 -0.52 -12.91 1.03
CA THR A 92 -1.45 -12.62 2.14
C THR A 92 -2.75 -12.05 1.60
N SER A 93 -3.88 -12.57 2.08
CA SER A 93 -5.22 -12.09 1.76
C SER A 93 -5.95 -11.57 2.98
N HIS A 94 -6.93 -10.71 2.75
CA HIS A 94 -7.87 -10.24 3.77
C HIS A 94 -9.31 -10.32 3.26
N SER A 95 -10.26 -10.56 4.17
CA SER A 95 -11.70 -10.59 3.90
C SER A 95 -12.51 -9.70 4.84
N SER A 96 -11.85 -9.06 5.80
CA SER A 96 -12.46 -8.16 6.78
C SER A 96 -11.44 -7.11 7.22
N GLY A 97 -11.90 -6.02 7.83
CA GLY A 97 -11.02 -4.92 8.27
C GLY A 97 -10.71 -3.91 7.16
N ARG A 98 -9.71 -3.07 7.41
CA ARG A 98 -9.28 -1.97 6.53
C ARG A 98 -7.80 -2.06 6.28
N TYR A 99 -7.40 -2.13 5.01
CA TYR A 99 -6.01 -2.37 4.64
C TYR A 99 -5.55 -1.44 3.53
N TYR A 100 -4.25 -1.18 3.55
CA TYR A 100 -3.55 -0.36 2.58
C TYR A 100 -2.32 -1.09 2.05
N VAL A 101 -2.13 -1.06 0.74
CA VAL A 101 -1.00 -1.68 0.04
C VAL A 101 -0.46 -0.77 -1.03
N GLU A 102 0.84 -0.78 -1.23
CA GLU A 102 1.54 -0.05 -2.29
C GLU A 102 2.28 -0.99 -3.24
N PHE A 103 2.36 -0.54 -4.49
CA PHE A 103 3.13 -1.15 -5.58
C PHE A 103 4.05 -0.08 -6.17
N LEU A 104 5.35 -0.26 -5.99
CA LEU A 104 6.37 0.64 -6.52
C LEU A 104 6.79 0.19 -7.91
N THR A 105 6.74 1.09 -8.88
CA THR A 105 7.33 0.90 -10.21
C THR A 105 8.84 1.08 -10.13
N THR A 106 9.62 0.03 -10.31
CA THR A 106 11.09 0.16 -10.34
C THR A 106 11.57 0.46 -11.77
N VAL A 107 10.97 -0.17 -12.77
CA VAL A 107 11.17 0.11 -14.18
C VAL A 107 9.82 0.39 -14.80
N ALA A 108 9.69 1.52 -15.50
CA ALA A 108 8.43 1.91 -16.12
C ALA A 108 7.96 0.87 -17.15
N ALA A 109 6.66 0.65 -17.21
CA ALA A 109 6.04 -0.12 -18.29
C ALA A 109 6.00 0.73 -19.56
N VAL A 110 6.32 0.12 -20.70
CA VAL A 110 6.39 0.84 -22.00
C VAL A 110 5.02 0.93 -22.68
N ASN A 111 4.10 0.06 -22.31
CA ASN A 111 2.72 0.08 -22.81
C ASN A 111 1.72 -0.08 -21.68
N GLY A 112 0.54 0.51 -21.81
CA GLY A 112 -0.49 0.57 -20.80
C GLY A 112 -1.20 -0.76 -20.47
N ASN A 113 -0.63 -1.90 -20.84
CA ASN A 113 -1.25 -3.22 -20.68
C ASN A 113 -0.98 -3.87 -19.33
N MET A 114 -0.69 -3.07 -18.32
CA MET A 114 -0.62 -3.52 -16.93
C MET A 114 -1.94 -3.29 -16.20
N MET A 115 -2.23 -4.18 -15.29
CA MET A 115 -3.40 -4.11 -14.43
C MET A 115 -3.01 -4.18 -12.97
N PHE A 116 -3.53 -3.26 -12.19
CA PHE A 116 -3.49 -3.30 -10.73
C PHE A 116 -4.85 -3.72 -10.22
N GLY A 117 -4.87 -4.65 -9.28
CA GLY A 117 -6.15 -5.12 -8.77
C GLY A 117 -6.02 -6.06 -7.60
N MET A 118 -7.08 -6.82 -7.42
CA MET A 118 -7.16 -7.88 -6.43
C MET A 118 -7.85 -9.11 -7.00
N ALA A 119 -7.49 -10.26 -6.47
CA ALA A 119 -8.08 -11.53 -6.85
C ALA A 119 -8.17 -12.47 -5.64
N ASP A 120 -9.11 -13.39 -5.67
CA ASP A 120 -9.27 -14.41 -4.63
C ASP A 120 -8.34 -15.63 -4.84
N ALA A 121 -8.43 -16.60 -3.95
CA ALA A 121 -7.62 -17.81 -3.99
C ALA A 121 -7.95 -18.74 -5.18
N THR A 122 -9.17 -18.67 -5.72
CA THR A 122 -9.63 -19.51 -6.84
C THR A 122 -9.24 -18.97 -8.21
N PHE A 123 -8.72 -17.73 -8.25
CA PHE A 123 -8.28 -17.08 -9.47
C PHE A 123 -7.12 -17.84 -10.13
N ASN A 124 -7.26 -18.17 -11.41
CA ASN A 124 -6.19 -18.80 -12.17
C ASN A 124 -5.20 -17.74 -12.69
N ALA A 125 -4.04 -17.66 -12.06
CA ALA A 125 -3.02 -16.67 -12.41
C ALA A 125 -2.39 -16.88 -13.80
N ALA A 126 -2.42 -18.11 -14.32
CA ALA A 126 -1.92 -18.44 -15.66
C ALA A 126 -2.98 -18.07 -16.72
N ASN A 127 -2.60 -17.28 -17.71
CA ASN A 127 -3.44 -16.87 -18.85
C ASN A 127 -4.67 -16.00 -18.52
N GLN A 128 -4.76 -15.45 -17.28
CA GLN A 128 -5.82 -14.55 -16.88
C GLN A 128 -5.26 -13.22 -16.36
N TYR A 129 -6.11 -12.21 -16.29
CA TYR A 129 -5.78 -10.91 -15.71
C TYR A 129 -6.81 -10.55 -14.64
N PRO A 130 -6.47 -9.74 -13.64
CA PRO A 130 -7.41 -9.33 -12.59
C PRO A 130 -8.66 -8.71 -13.20
N GLY A 131 -9.84 -9.20 -12.81
CA GLY A 131 -11.13 -8.77 -13.35
C GLY A 131 -11.64 -9.58 -14.53
N SER A 132 -10.89 -10.59 -15.03
CA SER A 132 -11.33 -11.40 -16.17
C SER A 132 -12.09 -12.67 -15.75
N ASN A 133 -11.81 -13.21 -14.58
CA ASN A 133 -12.41 -14.45 -14.11
C ASN A 133 -12.27 -14.58 -12.58
N GLY A 134 -13.09 -15.44 -11.96
CA GLY A 134 -13.14 -15.62 -10.52
C GLY A 134 -13.71 -14.38 -9.81
N ILE A 135 -13.33 -14.18 -8.55
CA ILE A 135 -13.64 -12.97 -7.79
C ILE A 135 -12.45 -12.06 -7.87
N SER A 136 -12.49 -11.10 -8.77
CA SER A 136 -11.36 -10.22 -9.03
C SER A 136 -11.79 -8.90 -9.67
N PHE A 137 -10.92 -7.89 -9.54
CA PHE A 137 -11.00 -6.65 -10.30
C PHE A 137 -9.61 -6.20 -10.71
N GLY A 138 -9.52 -5.43 -11.78
CA GLY A 138 -8.29 -4.82 -12.25
C GLY A 138 -8.55 -3.48 -12.93
N PHE A 139 -7.66 -2.52 -12.66
CA PHE A 139 -7.58 -1.24 -13.36
C PHE A 139 -6.40 -1.32 -14.34
N GLN A 140 -6.70 -1.28 -15.64
CA GLN A 140 -5.67 -1.22 -16.66
C GLN A 140 -5.15 0.22 -16.78
N LEU A 141 -3.84 0.38 -16.85
CA LEU A 141 -3.21 1.70 -16.95
C LEU A 141 -3.59 2.46 -18.22
N ALA A 142 -3.99 1.76 -19.27
CA ALA A 142 -4.53 2.37 -20.50
C ALA A 142 -5.96 2.93 -20.37
N GLY A 143 -6.53 2.93 -19.15
CA GLY A 143 -7.83 3.53 -18.87
C GLY A 143 -9.02 2.59 -19.02
N ALA A 144 -8.85 1.28 -18.89
CA ALA A 144 -9.94 0.31 -18.80
C ALA A 144 -10.08 -0.24 -17.38
N THR A 145 -11.30 -0.62 -17.00
CA THR A 145 -11.59 -1.29 -15.75
C THR A 145 -12.22 -2.65 -16.05
N TYR A 146 -11.67 -3.68 -15.45
CA TYR A 146 -12.15 -5.06 -15.56
C TYR A 146 -12.59 -5.53 -14.19
N GLN A 147 -13.77 -6.18 -14.13
CA GLN A 147 -14.34 -6.60 -12.87
C GLN A 147 -15.26 -7.79 -13.06
N THR A 148 -15.28 -8.67 -12.07
CA THR A 148 -16.25 -9.78 -12.00
C THR A 148 -17.47 -9.40 -11.16
N ALA A 149 -18.41 -10.32 -11.03
CA ALA A 149 -19.65 -10.08 -10.28
C ALA A 149 -19.37 -9.63 -8.83
N GLY A 150 -20.13 -8.67 -8.37
CA GLY A 150 -20.02 -8.10 -7.02
C GLY A 150 -19.09 -6.88 -6.89
N PHE A 151 -18.49 -6.44 -7.98
CA PHE A 151 -17.76 -5.18 -8.04
C PHE A 151 -18.46 -4.18 -8.94
N THR A 152 -18.42 -2.91 -8.57
CA THR A 152 -18.90 -1.79 -9.40
C THR A 152 -17.88 -0.67 -9.39
N ALA A 153 -17.29 -0.37 -10.56
CA ALA A 153 -16.36 0.75 -10.72
C ALA A 153 -17.11 2.08 -10.82
N HIS A 154 -16.62 3.09 -10.14
CA HIS A 154 -17.14 4.47 -10.19
C HIS A 154 -16.22 5.40 -10.98
N PHE A 155 -14.92 5.09 -11.00
CA PHE A 155 -13.90 5.83 -11.73
C PHE A 155 -13.01 4.87 -12.50
N THR A 156 -12.53 5.31 -13.65
CA THR A 156 -11.56 4.58 -14.46
C THR A 156 -10.21 5.31 -14.38
N PRO A 157 -9.28 4.86 -13.53
CA PRO A 157 -7.97 5.47 -13.44
C PRO A 157 -7.21 5.34 -14.77
N THR A 158 -6.61 6.44 -15.21
CA THR A 158 -5.71 6.46 -16.36
C THR A 158 -4.34 6.93 -15.88
N ALA A 159 -3.29 6.21 -16.23
CA ALA A 159 -1.94 6.59 -15.90
C ALA A 159 -0.94 6.00 -16.89
N THR A 160 0.14 6.74 -17.14
CA THR A 160 1.36 6.20 -17.73
C THR A 160 2.38 6.10 -16.61
N PRO A 161 2.74 4.88 -16.16
CA PRO A 161 3.64 4.73 -15.03
C PRO A 161 5.05 5.16 -15.40
N ASN A 162 5.66 5.97 -14.55
CA ASN A 162 7.07 6.29 -14.60
C ASN A 162 7.84 5.45 -13.58
N ALA A 163 9.15 5.36 -13.73
CA ALA A 163 9.99 4.77 -12.69
C ALA A 163 9.82 5.57 -11.38
N ASN A 164 9.70 4.85 -10.27
CA ASN A 164 9.45 5.35 -8.91
C ASN A 164 8.03 5.88 -8.65
N ASP A 165 7.08 5.69 -9.57
CA ASP A 165 5.67 5.89 -9.25
C ASP A 165 5.19 4.81 -8.28
N VAL A 166 4.28 5.22 -7.39
CA VAL A 166 3.64 4.34 -6.41
C VAL A 166 2.14 4.31 -6.67
N PHE A 167 1.64 3.13 -7.01
CA PHE A 167 0.22 2.84 -7.03
C PHE A 167 -0.20 2.28 -5.68
N ALA A 168 -1.37 2.64 -5.20
CA ALA A 168 -1.85 2.17 -3.91
C ALA A 168 -3.33 1.81 -3.94
N PHE A 169 -3.70 0.83 -3.11
CA PHE A 169 -5.09 0.56 -2.76
C PHE A 169 -5.32 0.75 -1.27
N ALA A 170 -6.42 1.41 -0.93
CA ALA A 170 -7.05 1.34 0.38
C ALA A 170 -8.35 0.56 0.23
N VAL A 171 -8.54 -0.50 1.03
CA VAL A 171 -9.69 -1.41 0.96
C VAL A 171 -10.38 -1.46 2.31
N ASP A 172 -11.63 -1.10 2.36
CA ASP A 172 -12.52 -1.28 3.51
C ASP A 172 -13.49 -2.43 3.21
N PHE A 173 -13.18 -3.61 3.74
CA PHE A 173 -14.02 -4.80 3.54
C PHE A 173 -15.37 -4.67 4.24
N GLY A 174 -15.46 -3.91 5.34
CA GLY A 174 -16.72 -3.69 6.05
C GLY A 174 -17.68 -2.78 5.30
N ALA A 175 -17.15 -1.74 4.66
CA ALA A 175 -17.93 -0.83 3.80
C ALA A 175 -18.05 -1.34 2.36
N GLY A 176 -17.27 -2.37 1.99
CA GLY A 176 -17.19 -2.83 0.61
C GLY A 176 -16.62 -1.77 -0.34
N ALA A 177 -15.63 -1.00 0.09
CA ALA A 177 -15.12 0.13 -0.67
C ALA A 177 -13.63 -0.02 -0.97
N VAL A 178 -13.23 0.37 -2.18
CA VAL A 178 -11.85 0.34 -2.65
C VAL A 178 -11.50 1.70 -3.24
N TRP A 179 -10.40 2.28 -2.79
CA TRP A 179 -9.81 3.49 -3.34
C TRP A 179 -8.46 3.17 -3.96
N MET A 180 -8.19 3.76 -5.12
CA MET A 180 -6.91 3.69 -5.80
C MET A 180 -6.23 5.05 -5.78
N ALA A 181 -4.92 5.09 -5.59
CA ALA A 181 -4.10 6.29 -5.68
C ALA A 181 -2.88 6.07 -6.58
N LEU A 182 -2.41 7.18 -7.16
CA LEU A 182 -1.11 7.30 -7.79
C LEU A 182 -0.32 8.39 -7.05
N ASN A 183 0.86 8.04 -6.53
CA ASN A 183 1.72 8.96 -5.77
C ASN A 183 0.97 9.71 -4.64
N ASN A 184 0.13 8.97 -3.90
CA ASN A 184 -0.71 9.48 -2.82
C ASN A 184 -1.83 10.46 -3.25
N VAL A 185 -2.11 10.56 -4.54
CA VAL A 185 -3.27 11.30 -5.07
C VAL A 185 -4.38 10.29 -5.38
N TRP A 186 -5.48 10.38 -4.65
CA TRP A 186 -6.62 9.46 -4.79
C TRP A 186 -7.45 9.81 -6.03
N TYR A 187 -7.80 8.80 -6.82
CA TYR A 187 -8.66 8.98 -7.99
C TYR A 187 -10.08 9.39 -7.58
N GLY A 188 -10.72 10.22 -8.42
CA GLY A 188 -12.08 10.69 -8.21
C GLY A 188 -12.26 11.56 -6.97
N GLU A 189 -11.20 12.26 -6.53
CA GLU A 189 -11.20 13.04 -5.29
C GLU A 189 -11.54 12.16 -4.06
N GLY A 190 -11.18 10.88 -4.13
CA GLY A 190 -11.47 9.89 -3.11
C GLY A 190 -10.83 10.23 -1.78
N ASN A 191 -11.52 9.89 -0.70
CA ASN A 191 -11.01 10.02 0.66
C ASN A 191 -11.27 8.72 1.42
N PRO A 192 -10.28 7.83 1.58
CA PRO A 192 -10.44 6.57 2.29
C PRO A 192 -10.39 6.71 3.82
N THR A 193 -10.30 7.91 4.38
CA THR A 193 -10.23 8.09 5.82
C THR A 193 -11.47 7.51 6.52
N VAL A 194 -11.25 6.75 7.60
CA VAL A 194 -12.33 6.12 8.37
C VAL A 194 -13.35 7.15 8.87
N GLY A 195 -14.64 6.86 8.66
CA GLY A 195 -15.75 7.71 9.05
C GLY A 195 -16.08 8.81 8.05
N ILE A 196 -15.22 9.07 7.08
CA ILE A 196 -15.45 10.05 6.03
C ILE A 196 -15.35 9.43 4.63
N GLY A 197 -15.02 8.15 4.52
CA GLY A 197 -14.75 7.48 3.25
C GLY A 197 -15.73 7.88 2.14
N VAL A 198 -15.26 8.73 1.21
CA VAL A 198 -16.07 9.25 0.10
C VAL A 198 -15.43 8.91 -1.23
N ASN A 199 -16.24 8.88 -2.27
CA ASN A 199 -15.81 8.66 -3.65
C ASN A 199 -14.87 7.46 -3.81
N PRO A 200 -15.26 6.23 -3.42
CA PRO A 200 -14.43 5.06 -3.69
C PRO A 200 -14.26 4.87 -5.20
N THR A 201 -13.08 4.42 -5.60
CA THR A 201 -12.81 4.09 -7.01
C THR A 201 -13.68 2.93 -7.46
N MET A 202 -13.97 2.01 -6.53
CA MET A 202 -14.82 0.84 -6.77
C MET A 202 -15.56 0.44 -5.49
N THR A 203 -16.71 -0.18 -5.63
CA THR A 203 -17.44 -0.83 -4.53
C THR A 203 -17.60 -2.34 -4.75
N MET A 204 -17.56 -3.07 -3.64
CA MET A 204 -17.93 -4.49 -3.53
C MET A 204 -19.40 -4.51 -3.07
N SER A 205 -20.33 -4.54 -4.01
CA SER A 205 -21.76 -4.28 -3.72
C SER A 205 -22.60 -5.52 -3.46
N ALA A 206 -22.05 -6.73 -3.72
CA ALA A 206 -22.79 -7.99 -3.55
C ALA A 206 -21.85 -9.17 -3.29
N ALA A 207 -22.37 -10.26 -2.71
CA ALA A 207 -21.75 -11.56 -2.80
C ALA A 207 -21.58 -11.95 -4.30
N PRO A 208 -20.46 -12.57 -4.71
CA PRO A 208 -19.46 -13.18 -3.84
C PRO A 208 -18.31 -12.25 -3.42
N ALA A 209 -18.19 -11.03 -3.96
CA ALA A 209 -17.03 -10.16 -3.68
C ALA A 209 -16.99 -9.69 -2.22
N LEU A 210 -18.15 -9.33 -1.65
CA LEU A 210 -18.23 -8.91 -0.25
C LEU A 210 -17.98 -10.11 0.67
N GLY A 211 -16.95 -10.00 1.50
CA GLY A 211 -16.49 -11.09 2.39
C GLY A 211 -15.52 -12.09 1.73
N ALA A 212 -15.22 -11.95 0.44
CA ALA A 212 -14.17 -12.74 -0.19
C ALA A 212 -12.79 -12.39 0.37
N ALA A 213 -11.93 -13.40 0.53
CA ALA A 213 -10.53 -13.18 0.86
C ALA A 213 -9.77 -12.78 -0.40
N LEU A 214 -9.36 -11.51 -0.47
CA LEU A 214 -8.70 -10.93 -1.63
C LEU A 214 -7.20 -10.78 -1.38
N PHE A 215 -6.42 -11.07 -2.40
CA PHE A 215 -4.97 -10.85 -2.49
C PHE A 215 -4.70 -9.64 -3.38
N PRO A 216 -3.71 -8.79 -3.08
CA PRO A 216 -3.19 -7.85 -4.05
C PRO A 216 -2.74 -8.58 -5.30
N ALA A 217 -3.03 -8.06 -6.48
CA ALA A 217 -2.71 -8.72 -7.74
C ALA A 217 -2.20 -7.75 -8.78
N LEU A 218 -1.20 -8.19 -9.57
CA LEU A 218 -0.73 -7.51 -10.76
C LEU A 218 -0.96 -8.39 -11.97
N GLY A 219 -1.58 -7.82 -13.00
CA GLY A 219 -1.73 -8.44 -14.30
C GLY A 219 -0.78 -7.82 -15.31
N PHE A 220 -0.21 -8.66 -16.18
CA PHE A 220 0.72 -8.30 -17.22
C PHE A 220 0.23 -8.83 -18.57
N TYR A 221 0.43 -8.04 -19.63
CA TYR A 221 0.15 -8.46 -20.99
C TYR A 221 1.21 -7.94 -21.96
N GLY A 222 1.85 -8.83 -22.74
CA GLY A 222 2.88 -8.47 -23.69
C GLY A 222 4.29 -8.33 -23.08
N SER A 223 5.24 -7.79 -23.84
CA SER A 223 6.69 -7.90 -23.57
C SER A 223 7.33 -6.73 -22.80
N SER A 224 6.61 -5.66 -22.50
CA SER A 224 7.22 -4.43 -21.96
C SER A 224 6.44 -3.92 -20.74
N GLN A 225 6.60 -4.60 -19.61
CA GLN A 225 5.66 -4.50 -18.49
C GLN A 225 6.24 -3.90 -17.21
N GLY A 226 7.50 -3.47 -17.28
CA GLY A 226 8.17 -2.88 -16.13
C GLY A 226 8.56 -3.90 -15.06
N VAL A 227 9.14 -3.40 -13.98
CA VAL A 227 9.52 -4.16 -12.78
C VAL A 227 8.81 -3.54 -11.58
N TRP A 228 8.18 -4.38 -10.76
CA TRP A 228 7.27 -3.94 -9.72
C TRP A 228 7.61 -4.53 -8.36
N THR A 229 7.58 -3.69 -7.33
CA THR A 229 7.86 -4.08 -5.96
C THR A 229 6.63 -3.90 -5.10
N LEU A 230 6.17 -4.97 -4.46
CA LEU A 230 5.13 -4.94 -3.42
C LEU A 230 5.71 -4.29 -2.16
N GLN A 231 4.99 -3.34 -1.59
CA GLN A 231 5.40 -2.61 -0.39
C GLN A 231 4.37 -2.82 0.73
N PRO A 232 4.43 -3.95 1.46
CA PRO A 232 3.39 -4.31 2.41
C PRO A 232 3.61 -3.73 3.82
N THR A 233 4.83 -3.32 4.16
CA THR A 233 5.23 -2.97 5.54
C THR A 233 5.58 -1.49 5.71
N ALA A 234 5.69 -1.05 6.96
CA ALA A 234 6.12 0.32 7.30
C ALA A 234 7.51 0.68 6.74
N ALA A 235 8.41 -0.29 6.69
CA ALA A 235 9.78 -0.08 6.20
C ALA A 235 9.84 0.01 4.67
N SER A 236 8.87 -0.58 3.95
CA SER A 236 8.84 -0.61 2.50
C SER A 236 7.94 0.47 1.88
N GLN A 237 6.86 0.88 2.57
CA GLN A 237 5.91 1.85 2.05
C GLN A 237 6.50 3.26 1.96
N LYS A 238 6.21 3.95 0.85
CA LYS A 238 6.58 5.35 0.62
C LYS A 238 5.63 6.31 1.34
N TYR A 239 4.36 5.95 1.45
CA TYR A 239 3.33 6.76 2.09
C TYR A 239 2.74 6.08 3.31
N ALA A 240 2.27 6.88 4.27
CA ALA A 240 1.51 6.35 5.40
C ALA A 240 0.13 5.86 4.94
N PRO A 241 -0.38 4.74 5.49
CA PRO A 241 -1.76 4.36 5.30
C PRO A 241 -2.72 5.50 5.68
N PRO A 242 -3.86 5.64 5.02
CA PRO A 242 -4.91 6.53 5.49
C PRO A 242 -5.32 6.23 6.93
N THR A 243 -5.78 7.25 7.65
CA THR A 243 -6.20 7.09 9.04
C THR A 243 -7.22 5.95 9.18
N GLY A 244 -6.97 5.02 10.09
CA GLY A 244 -7.81 3.85 10.37
C GLY A 244 -7.57 2.65 9.46
N PHE A 245 -6.60 2.70 8.55
CA PHE A 245 -6.17 1.57 7.75
C PHE A 245 -4.89 0.95 8.30
N SER A 246 -4.84 -0.37 8.34
CA SER A 246 -3.65 -1.15 8.61
C SER A 246 -2.87 -1.40 7.32
N ARG A 247 -1.58 -1.69 7.43
CA ARG A 247 -0.79 -2.18 6.29
C ARG A 247 -1.25 -3.58 5.92
N TRP A 248 -1.01 -3.96 4.67
CA TRP A 248 -1.46 -5.26 4.15
C TRP A 248 -0.71 -6.46 4.76
N GLY A 249 0.54 -6.28 5.19
CA GLY A 249 1.35 -7.34 5.77
C GLY A 249 2.34 -6.86 6.82
#